data_079cd09ffbb04e9753356b97bdd819bc
#
_entry.id   079cd09ffbb04e9753356b97bdd819bc
#
_cell.length_a   1.000
_cell.length_b   1.000
_cell.length_c   1.000
_cell.angle_alpha   90.00
_cell.angle_beta   90.00
_cell.angle_gamma   90.00
#
_symmetry.space_group_name_H-M   'P 1'
#
loop_
_entity.id
_entity.type
_entity.pdbx_description
1 polymer ?
#
loop_
_entity_poly.entity_id
_entity_poly.type
_entity_poly.pdbx_seq_one_letter_code
_entity_poly.pdbx_strand_id
1 'polypeptide(L)'
;MSTSILEITPGAKLELYTSPTCPYSREARAYYDMRGFAYVIHDAQNDAAARERMFAYTDGDPTVPAIVIDGSYVRSGWGDPPRG
;
A
#
# COMPACT_ATOMS: atom_id res chain seq x y z
N MET A 1 4.60 -5.56 23.27
CA MET A 1 5.50 -5.35 22.13
C MET A 1 4.70 -4.85 20.94
N SER A 2 5.10 -3.74 20.40
CA SER A 2 4.37 -3.18 19.25
C SER A 2 4.79 -3.89 17.96
N THR A 3 3.81 -4.21 17.14
CA THR A 3 4.05 -4.79 15.83
C THR A 3 4.19 -3.65 14.83
N SER A 4 5.28 -3.66 14.05
CA SER A 4 5.46 -2.70 12.98
C SER A 4 4.38 -2.93 11.91
N ILE A 5 3.85 -1.85 11.33
CA ILE A 5 2.92 -1.95 10.21
C ILE A 5 3.57 -2.58 8.97
N LEU A 6 4.91 -2.63 8.94
CA LEU A 6 5.67 -3.25 7.85
C LEU A 6 5.87 -4.75 8.07
N GLU A 7 5.55 -5.24 9.27
CA GLU A 7 5.60 -6.67 9.58
C GLU A 7 4.31 -7.32 9.12
N ILE A 8 4.45 -8.37 8.32
CA ILE A 8 3.32 -9.07 7.71
C ILE A 8 3.41 -10.54 8.09
N THR A 9 2.30 -11.08 8.58
CA THR A 9 2.19 -12.50 8.86
C THR A 9 2.38 -13.31 7.57
N PRO A 10 3.22 -14.36 7.57
CA PRO A 10 3.37 -15.20 6.39
C PRO A 10 2.01 -15.72 5.90
N GLY A 11 1.77 -15.61 4.59
CA GLY A 11 0.51 -15.99 3.97
C GLY A 11 -0.55 -14.92 3.95
N ALA A 12 -0.32 -13.76 4.56
CA ALA A 12 -1.27 -12.64 4.49
C ALA A 12 -1.35 -12.09 3.07
N LYS A 13 -2.55 -11.64 2.68
CA LYS A 13 -2.77 -11.00 1.38
C LYS A 13 -2.41 -9.52 1.48
N LEU A 14 -1.34 -9.14 0.78
CA LEU A 14 -0.87 -7.76 0.74
C LEU A 14 -1.35 -7.11 -0.55
N GLU A 15 -2.03 -5.97 -0.44
CA GLU A 15 -2.47 -5.18 -1.57
C GLU A 15 -1.92 -3.77 -1.43
N LEU A 16 -1.36 -3.26 -2.53
CA LEU A 16 -0.81 -1.91 -2.59
C LEU A 16 -1.56 -1.12 -3.66
N TYR A 17 -2.21 -0.05 -3.24
CA TYR A 17 -2.79 0.93 -4.16
C TYR A 17 -1.72 1.97 -4.41
N THR A 18 -1.28 2.08 -5.66
CA THR A 18 -0.08 2.83 -6.01
C THR A 18 -0.32 3.79 -7.17
N SER A 19 0.66 4.65 -7.41
CA SER A 19 0.77 5.43 -8.62
C SER A 19 2.09 5.09 -9.30
N PRO A 20 2.11 4.79 -10.61
CA PRO A 20 3.35 4.45 -11.30
C PRO A 20 4.36 5.60 -11.35
N THR A 21 3.92 6.83 -11.11
CA THR A 21 4.80 8.00 -11.10
C THR A 21 5.22 8.43 -9.69
N CYS A 22 4.70 7.78 -8.65
CA CYS A 22 5.01 8.15 -7.28
C CYS A 22 6.29 7.44 -6.80
N PRO A 23 7.34 8.18 -6.38
CA PRO A 23 8.57 7.57 -5.90
C PRO A 23 8.36 6.74 -4.63
N TYR A 24 7.43 7.13 -3.77
CA TYR A 24 7.14 6.41 -2.54
C TYR A 24 6.43 5.07 -2.82
N SER A 25 5.59 5.02 -3.85
CA SER A 25 5.01 3.75 -4.30
C SER A 25 6.10 2.79 -4.78
N ARG A 26 7.09 3.29 -5.50
CA ARG A 26 8.23 2.47 -5.95
C ARG A 26 9.07 1.99 -4.77
N GLU A 27 9.30 2.84 -3.78
CA GLU A 27 10.03 2.44 -2.58
C GLU A 27 9.32 1.32 -1.82
N ALA A 28 8.00 1.41 -1.69
CA ALA A 28 7.22 0.38 -1.02
C ALA A 28 7.33 -0.96 -1.76
N ARG A 29 7.21 -0.94 -3.08
CA ARG A 29 7.34 -2.15 -3.90
C ARG A 29 8.72 -2.78 -3.74
N ALA A 30 9.78 -1.96 -3.82
CA ALA A 30 11.14 -2.43 -3.66
C ALA A 30 11.36 -3.08 -2.28
N TYR A 31 10.80 -2.47 -1.24
CA TYR A 31 10.89 -3.00 0.11
C TYR A 31 10.29 -4.40 0.22
N TYR A 32 9.08 -4.58 -0.30
CA TYR A 32 8.42 -5.88 -0.23
C TYR A 32 9.07 -6.90 -1.15
N ASP A 33 9.56 -6.48 -2.32
CA ASP A 33 10.32 -7.36 -3.23
C ASP A 33 11.58 -7.90 -2.53
N MET A 34 12.34 -7.03 -1.87
CA MET A 34 13.57 -7.43 -1.19
C MET A 34 13.31 -8.40 -0.04
N ARG A 35 12.15 -8.32 0.58
CA ARG A 35 11.77 -9.21 1.68
C ARG A 35 11.06 -10.47 1.23
N GLY A 36 10.84 -10.63 -0.07
CA GLY A 36 10.21 -11.82 -0.62
C GLY A 36 8.71 -11.91 -0.40
N PHE A 37 8.04 -10.81 -0.07
CA PHE A 37 6.59 -10.81 0.06
C PHE A 37 5.92 -10.76 -1.31
N ALA A 38 4.90 -11.59 -1.49
CA ALA A 38 4.01 -11.47 -2.63
C ALA A 38 2.97 -10.38 -2.35
N TYR A 39 2.67 -9.58 -3.36
CA TYR A 39 1.67 -8.52 -3.23
C TYR A 39 0.93 -8.32 -4.54
N VAL A 40 -0.26 -7.72 -4.44
CA VAL A 40 -1.07 -7.33 -5.60
C VAL A 40 -0.97 -5.81 -5.73
N ILE A 41 -0.63 -5.34 -6.92
CA ILE A 41 -0.57 -3.91 -7.22
C ILE A 41 -1.88 -3.47 -7.88
N HIS A 42 -2.44 -2.38 -7.37
CA HIS A 42 -3.57 -1.69 -7.98
C HIS A 42 -3.11 -0.30 -8.39
N ASP A 43 -3.30 0.04 -9.67
CA ASP A 43 -2.92 1.35 -10.21
C ASP A 43 -4.04 2.36 -9.93
N ALA A 44 -3.93 3.08 -8.83
CA ALA A 44 -4.94 4.05 -8.43
C ALA A 44 -4.88 5.33 -9.26
N GLN A 45 -3.82 5.52 -10.05
CA GLN A 45 -3.70 6.69 -10.93
C GLN A 45 -4.49 6.51 -12.22
N ASN A 46 -4.38 5.34 -12.85
CA ASN A 46 -4.93 5.11 -14.19
C ASN A 46 -6.18 4.22 -14.20
N ASP A 47 -6.47 3.54 -13.10
CA ASP A 47 -7.63 2.67 -12.97
C ASP A 47 -8.63 3.32 -12.00
N ALA A 48 -9.72 3.86 -12.55
CA ALA A 48 -10.73 4.54 -11.75
C ALA A 48 -11.40 3.62 -10.73
N ALA A 49 -11.63 2.35 -11.08
CA ALA A 49 -12.22 1.40 -10.15
C ALA A 49 -11.28 1.09 -8.99
N ALA A 50 -9.98 0.98 -9.27
CA ALA A 50 -8.97 0.79 -8.20
C ALA A 50 -8.94 2.02 -7.29
N ARG A 51 -8.99 3.21 -7.85
CA ARG A 51 -9.00 4.45 -7.07
C ARG A 51 -10.23 4.53 -6.16
N GLU A 52 -11.39 4.16 -6.66
CA GLU A 52 -12.61 4.12 -5.85
C GLU A 52 -12.49 3.16 -4.67
N ARG A 53 -11.93 1.97 -4.92
CA ARG A 53 -11.69 1.01 -3.83
C ARG A 53 -10.70 1.55 -2.81
N MET A 54 -9.66 2.22 -3.28
CA MET A 54 -8.70 2.87 -2.38
C MET A 54 -9.40 3.89 -1.49
N PHE A 55 -10.22 4.76 -2.07
CA PHE A 55 -10.95 5.76 -1.30
C PHE A 55 -11.93 5.16 -0.30
N ALA A 56 -12.50 4.00 -0.62
CA ALA A 56 -13.36 3.29 0.33
C ALA A 56 -12.58 2.83 1.56
N TYR A 57 -11.31 2.43 1.37
CA TYR A 57 -10.45 2.06 2.49
C TYR A 57 -9.93 3.28 3.25
N THR A 58 -9.55 4.34 2.55
CA THR A 58 -8.82 5.47 3.13
C THR A 58 -9.72 6.63 3.55
N ASP A 59 -11.02 6.49 3.35
CA ASP A 59 -11.99 7.56 3.61
C ASP A 59 -11.67 8.83 2.81
N GLY A 60 -11.30 8.63 1.54
CA GLY A 60 -11.04 9.73 0.60
C GLY A 60 -9.62 10.27 0.59
N ASP A 61 -8.71 9.70 1.36
CA ASP A 61 -7.30 10.11 1.34
C ASP A 61 -6.63 9.64 0.03
N PRO A 62 -6.15 10.56 -0.82
CA PRO A 62 -5.53 10.19 -2.10
C PRO A 62 -4.07 9.78 -1.97
N THR A 63 -3.50 9.80 -0.78
CA THR A 63 -2.08 9.50 -0.57
C THR A 63 -1.75 8.07 -0.95
N VAL A 64 -0.73 7.89 -1.77
CA VAL A 64 -0.22 6.59 -2.17
C VAL A 64 1.22 6.42 -1.71
N PRO A 65 1.68 5.20 -1.43
CA PRO A 65 0.93 3.97 -1.53
C PRO A 65 -0.08 3.82 -0.38
N ALA A 66 -1.24 3.23 -0.65
CA ALA A 66 -2.17 2.82 0.39
C ALA A 66 -2.01 1.31 0.59
N ILE A 67 -1.83 0.89 1.82
CA ILE A 67 -1.48 -0.48 2.17
C ILE A 67 -2.68 -1.16 2.82
N VAL A 68 -3.08 -2.29 2.25
CA VAL A 68 -4.18 -3.11 2.73
C VAL A 68 -3.65 -4.52 2.96
N ILE A 69 -3.90 -5.08 4.14
CA ILE A 69 -3.46 -6.43 4.51
C ILE A 69 -4.69 -7.23 4.94
N ASP A 70 -4.94 -8.35 4.27
CA ASP A 70 -6.09 -9.23 4.53
C ASP A 70 -7.42 -8.48 4.52
N GLY A 71 -7.57 -7.52 3.60
CA GLY A 71 -8.78 -6.74 3.48
C GLY A 71 -8.93 -5.62 4.51
N SER A 72 -7.91 -5.38 5.33
CA SER A 72 -7.91 -4.31 6.34
C SER A 72 -6.95 -3.20 5.95
N TYR A 73 -7.45 -1.98 5.93
CA TYR A 73 -6.62 -0.81 5.66
C TYR A 73 -5.61 -0.60 6.79
N VAL A 74 -4.34 -0.43 6.42
CA VAL A 74 -3.25 -0.26 7.37
C VAL A 74 -2.82 1.20 7.44
N ARG A 75 -2.38 1.76 6.31
CA ARG A 75 -1.93 3.15 6.25
C ARG A 75 -1.83 3.64 4.82
N SER A 76 -1.77 4.96 4.67
CA SER A 76 -1.37 5.61 3.42
C SER A 76 -0.02 6.29 3.61
N GLY A 77 0.78 6.31 2.54
CA GLY A 77 2.10 6.90 2.55
C GLY A 77 3.19 5.91 2.94
N TRP A 78 4.43 6.32 2.74
CA TRP A 78 5.60 5.49 2.98
C TRP A 78 6.65 6.28 3.77
N GLY A 79 7.34 5.57 4.66
CA GLY A 79 8.37 6.18 5.49
C GLY A 79 7.84 6.67 6.83
N ASP A 80 8.70 7.37 7.56
CA ASP A 80 8.40 7.91 8.88
C ASP A 80 8.93 9.34 8.96
N PRO A 81 8.07 10.37 8.88
CA PRO A 81 6.62 10.26 8.73
C PRO A 81 6.18 9.76 7.36
N PRO A 82 4.96 9.20 7.25
CA PRO A 82 4.46 8.71 5.96
C PRO A 82 4.34 9.80 4.92
N ARG A 83 4.81 9.49 3.70
CA ARG A 83 4.78 10.42 2.57
C ARG A 83 4.24 9.71 1.34
N GLY A 84 3.56 10.47 0.52
CA GLY A 84 3.02 9.96 -0.73
C GLY A 84 2.91 10.97 -1.84
#